data_b4448bf543ab965f5d86194bbf7bfc48
#
_entry.id   b4448bf543ab965f5d86194bbf7bfc48
#
_cell.length_a   1.000
_cell.length_b   1.000
_cell.length_c   1.000
_cell.angle_alpha   90.00
_cell.angle_beta   90.00
_cell.angle_gamma   90.00
#
_symmetry.space_group_name_H-M   'P 1'
#
loop_
_entity.id
_entity.type
_entity.pdbx_description
1 polymer ?
#
loop_
_entity_poly.entity_id
_entity_poly.type
_entity_poly.pdbx_seq_one_letter_code
_entity_poly.pdbx_strand_id
1 'polypeptide(L)'
;MKHLLTLGLLGVMLANCQTKQSESVNETSENQVIETIMTRRSIRKYQPQAVARDTMDIILQCGINAPNGQNKQSWEVRVVDNPQLLDEMREAMAKGHPNMNPDMVKGCFRDAPTMVFIARDPAYDFSAYDCGLLAENMVLSAWSMGVGSICLGSPVRFLTDNDECKPLIDKLGFSEGYELSLCVGFGYPDETPAAKPRDWGKVKYVD
;
A
#
# COMPACT_ATOMS: atom_id res chain seq x y z
N MET A 1 -29.39 -65.95 -69.51
CA MET A 1 -28.09 -65.40 -69.29
C MET A 1 -28.32 -64.15 -68.47
N LYS A 2 -27.76 -64.11 -67.32
CA LYS A 2 -28.26 -63.38 -66.17
C LYS A 2 -27.65 -61.97 -66.15
N HIS A 3 -28.49 -60.94 -66.13
CA HIS A 3 -28.10 -59.56 -65.83
C HIS A 3 -28.22 -59.32 -64.33
N LEU A 4 -27.10 -58.92 -63.72
CA LEU A 4 -27.03 -58.57 -62.31
C LEU A 4 -27.08 -57.01 -62.23
N LEU A 5 -28.18 -56.52 -61.68
CA LEU A 5 -28.32 -55.08 -61.34
C LEU A 5 -27.67 -54.82 -60.01
N THR A 6 -26.69 -53.98 -60.01
CA THR A 6 -26.09 -53.44 -58.80
C THR A 6 -26.81 -52.13 -58.42
N LEU A 7 -27.48 -52.13 -57.30
CA LEU A 7 -28.14 -50.96 -56.72
C LEU A 7 -27.06 -50.18 -55.90
N GLY A 8 -26.73 -49.00 -56.36
CA GLY A 8 -25.84 -48.08 -55.57
C GLY A 8 -26.62 -47.38 -54.47
N LEU A 9 -26.20 -47.62 -53.26
CA LEU A 9 -26.73 -46.96 -52.08
C LEU A 9 -25.99 -45.61 -51.89
N LEU A 10 -26.73 -44.52 -52.12
CA LEU A 10 -26.21 -43.15 -51.91
C LEU A 10 -26.36 -42.81 -50.42
N GLY A 11 -25.27 -42.92 -49.68
CA GLY A 11 -25.22 -42.52 -48.26
C GLY A 11 -25.15 -41.00 -48.17
N VAL A 12 -26.21 -40.38 -47.71
CA VAL A 12 -26.22 -38.97 -47.32
C VAL A 12 -25.54 -38.83 -45.97
N MET A 13 -24.31 -38.32 -45.94
CA MET A 13 -23.68 -37.88 -44.69
C MET A 13 -24.31 -36.57 -44.28
N LEU A 14 -25.16 -36.59 -43.27
CA LEU A 14 -25.59 -35.44 -42.52
C LEU A 14 -24.42 -34.98 -41.63
N ALA A 15 -23.71 -33.93 -42.05
CA ALA A 15 -22.76 -33.26 -41.23
C ALA A 15 -23.50 -32.57 -40.07
N ASN A 16 -23.43 -33.17 -38.91
CA ASN A 16 -23.94 -32.59 -37.67
C ASN A 16 -22.99 -31.45 -37.25
N CYS A 17 -23.28 -30.23 -37.66
CA CYS A 17 -22.60 -29.04 -37.24
C CYS A 17 -23.06 -28.75 -35.80
N GLN A 18 -22.37 -29.38 -34.82
CA GLN A 18 -22.48 -28.97 -33.41
C GLN A 18 -21.85 -27.59 -33.30
N THR A 19 -22.69 -26.56 -33.32
CA THR A 19 -22.33 -25.24 -32.80
C THR A 19 -21.93 -25.43 -31.33
N LYS A 20 -20.62 -25.40 -31.07
CA LYS A 20 -20.13 -25.15 -29.73
C LYS A 20 -20.68 -23.80 -29.31
N GLN A 21 -21.78 -23.82 -28.55
CA GLN A 21 -22.19 -22.73 -27.71
C GLN A 21 -20.99 -22.46 -26.79
N SER A 22 -20.26 -21.37 -27.04
CA SER A 22 -19.33 -20.84 -26.08
C SER A 22 -20.16 -20.46 -24.85
N GLU A 23 -20.16 -21.32 -23.84
CA GLU A 23 -20.51 -20.92 -22.49
C GLU A 23 -19.65 -19.72 -22.18
N SER A 24 -20.21 -18.54 -22.20
CA SER A 24 -19.65 -17.36 -21.61
C SER A 24 -19.56 -17.66 -20.11
N VAL A 25 -18.41 -18.11 -19.68
CA VAL A 25 -18.05 -18.15 -18.27
C VAL A 25 -18.05 -16.69 -17.84
N ASN A 26 -19.20 -16.22 -17.36
CA ASN A 26 -19.34 -15.01 -16.58
C ASN A 26 -18.84 -15.32 -15.16
N GLU A 27 -17.61 -15.82 -15.04
CA GLU A 27 -16.83 -15.58 -13.86
C GLU A 27 -16.37 -14.11 -13.97
N THR A 28 -17.10 -13.22 -13.32
CA THR A 28 -16.54 -11.95 -12.89
C THR A 28 -15.41 -12.33 -11.94
N SER A 29 -14.22 -12.61 -12.49
CA SER A 29 -13.01 -12.63 -11.68
C SER A 29 -12.98 -11.24 -11.04
N GLU A 30 -13.29 -11.16 -9.74
CA GLU A 30 -13.20 -9.91 -9.01
C GLU A 30 -11.79 -9.37 -9.28
N ASN A 31 -11.71 -8.17 -9.81
CA ASN A 31 -10.42 -7.57 -10.13
C ASN A 31 -9.68 -7.32 -8.82
N GLN A 32 -8.63 -8.09 -8.57
CA GLN A 32 -7.86 -8.06 -7.32
C GLN A 32 -7.37 -6.65 -6.95
N VAL A 33 -7.08 -5.81 -7.94
CA VAL A 33 -6.67 -4.42 -7.68
C VAL A 33 -7.84 -3.63 -7.10
N ILE A 34 -9.02 -3.75 -7.70
CA ILE A 34 -10.23 -3.07 -7.22
C ILE A 34 -10.58 -3.57 -5.82
N GLU A 35 -10.57 -4.88 -5.61
CA GLU A 35 -10.83 -5.49 -4.31
C GLU A 35 -9.86 -4.97 -3.24
N THR A 36 -8.56 -4.98 -3.53
CA THR A 36 -7.53 -4.46 -2.63
C THR A 36 -7.80 -3.01 -2.23
N ILE A 37 -8.10 -2.15 -3.20
CA ILE A 37 -8.42 -0.73 -2.96
C ILE A 37 -9.67 -0.60 -2.09
N MET A 38 -10.74 -1.35 -2.39
CA MET A 38 -12.02 -1.23 -1.71
C MET A 38 -12.01 -1.85 -0.31
N THR A 39 -11.18 -2.86 -0.08
CA THR A 39 -11.13 -3.59 1.19
C THR A 39 -10.03 -3.11 2.14
N ARG A 40 -8.99 -2.41 1.64
CA ARG A 40 -7.92 -1.88 2.49
C ARG A 40 -8.47 -1.01 3.63
N ARG A 41 -7.90 -1.22 4.82
CA ARG A 41 -8.22 -0.44 6.02
C ARG A 41 -6.95 0.12 6.67
N SER A 42 -7.08 1.26 7.34
CA SER A 42 -6.03 1.76 8.24
C SER A 42 -6.06 0.94 9.53
N ILE A 43 -5.01 0.19 9.78
CA ILE A 43 -4.84 -0.66 10.96
C ILE A 43 -4.13 0.14 12.06
N ARG A 44 -4.57 -0.02 13.30
CA ARG A 44 -4.06 0.70 14.49
C ARG A 44 -3.73 -0.23 15.65
N LYS A 45 -3.98 -1.53 15.48
CA LYS A 45 -3.56 -2.59 16.40
C LYS A 45 -2.86 -3.67 15.59
N TYR A 46 -1.72 -4.07 16.08
CA TYR A 46 -0.84 -4.98 15.38
C TYR A 46 -0.38 -6.11 16.30
N GLN A 47 -0.07 -7.25 15.71
CA GLN A 47 0.70 -8.28 16.37
C GLN A 47 2.11 -7.76 16.66
N PRO A 48 2.81 -8.24 17.71
CA PRO A 48 4.09 -7.67 18.15
C PRO A 48 5.25 -7.87 17.16
N GLN A 49 5.14 -8.83 16.24
CA GLN A 49 6.23 -9.15 15.32
C GLN A 49 6.37 -8.12 14.20
N ALA A 50 7.60 -7.75 13.88
CA ALA A 50 7.90 -6.93 12.72
C ALA A 50 7.53 -7.64 11.41
N VAL A 51 7.27 -6.86 10.37
CA VAL A 51 7.07 -7.41 9.02
C VAL A 51 8.38 -8.04 8.56
N ALA A 52 8.30 -9.27 8.02
CA ALA A 52 9.48 -9.94 7.48
C ALA A 52 10.15 -9.08 6.39
N ARG A 53 11.48 -9.00 6.40
CA ARG A 53 12.22 -8.09 5.50
C ARG A 53 11.97 -8.42 4.03
N ASP A 54 11.91 -9.68 3.65
CA ASP A 54 11.58 -10.08 2.27
C ASP A 54 10.21 -9.57 1.82
N THR A 55 9.22 -9.59 2.72
CA THR A 55 7.89 -9.02 2.47
C THR A 55 7.97 -7.50 2.38
N MET A 56 8.75 -6.88 3.27
CA MET A 56 8.94 -5.43 3.27
C MET A 56 9.65 -4.95 2.00
N ASP A 57 10.61 -5.71 1.49
CA ASP A 57 11.31 -5.43 0.23
C ASP A 57 10.35 -5.41 -0.97
N ILE A 58 9.38 -6.34 -1.02
CA ILE A 58 8.34 -6.34 -2.06
C ILE A 58 7.47 -5.09 -1.93
N ILE A 59 7.06 -4.73 -0.71
CA ILE A 59 6.27 -3.52 -0.44
C ILE A 59 7.01 -2.27 -0.91
N LEU A 60 8.30 -2.17 -0.60
CA LEU A 60 9.15 -1.06 -1.00
C LEU A 60 9.32 -0.99 -2.52
N GLN A 61 9.54 -2.14 -3.18
CA GLN A 61 9.61 -2.21 -4.64
C GLN A 61 8.31 -1.73 -5.29
N CYS A 62 7.14 -2.11 -4.76
CA CYS A 62 5.86 -1.60 -5.23
C CYS A 62 5.78 -0.08 -5.03
N GLY A 63 6.24 0.43 -3.89
CA GLY A 63 6.28 1.85 -3.58
C GLY A 63 7.08 2.64 -4.61
N ILE A 64 8.34 2.28 -4.85
CA ILE A 64 9.23 3.00 -5.77
C ILE A 64 8.80 2.92 -7.24
N ASN A 65 7.91 1.97 -7.59
CA ASN A 65 7.28 1.89 -8.91
C ASN A 65 6.07 2.84 -9.08
N ALA A 66 5.72 3.63 -8.07
CA ALA A 66 4.71 4.66 -8.22
C ALA A 66 5.12 5.70 -9.27
N PRO A 67 4.16 6.27 -10.02
CA PRO A 67 4.48 7.38 -10.90
C PRO A 67 4.99 8.57 -10.08
N ASN A 68 5.95 9.30 -10.63
CA ASN A 68 6.49 10.50 -10.02
C ASN A 68 6.84 11.54 -11.09
N GLY A 69 6.83 12.80 -10.71
CA GLY A 69 7.00 13.90 -11.64
C GLY A 69 8.36 13.85 -12.34
N GLN A 70 8.35 13.78 -13.68
CA GLN A 70 9.55 13.75 -14.53
C GLN A 70 10.57 12.63 -14.19
N ASN A 71 10.12 11.60 -13.50
CA ASN A 71 10.98 10.54 -12.95
C ASN A 71 12.11 11.08 -12.06
N LYS A 72 11.83 12.16 -11.32
CA LYS A 72 12.82 12.78 -10.43
C LYS A 72 13.09 11.97 -9.17
N GLN A 73 12.14 11.08 -8.80
CA GLN A 73 12.27 10.26 -7.60
C GLN A 73 12.65 11.12 -6.37
N SER A 74 11.92 12.21 -6.20
CA SER A 74 12.16 13.28 -5.22
C SER A 74 11.78 12.88 -3.78
N TRP A 75 11.98 11.62 -3.45
CA TRP A 75 11.70 11.01 -2.16
C TRP A 75 12.86 10.12 -1.71
N GLU A 76 13.01 9.98 -0.43
CA GLU A 76 13.85 8.98 0.20
C GLU A 76 13.06 8.20 1.25
N VAL A 77 13.37 6.91 1.40
CA VAL A 77 12.64 6.00 2.28
C VAL A 77 13.60 5.37 3.27
N ARG A 78 13.24 5.33 4.55
CA ARG A 78 13.96 4.62 5.60
C ARG A 78 13.01 3.72 6.36
N VAL A 79 13.42 2.50 6.60
CA VAL A 79 12.64 1.50 7.35
C VAL A 79 13.28 1.29 8.71
N VAL A 80 12.48 1.34 9.75
CA VAL A 80 12.89 1.04 11.12
C VAL A 80 12.03 -0.10 11.64
N ASP A 81 12.64 -1.27 11.84
CA ASP A 81 12.08 -2.47 12.44
C ASP A 81 12.78 -2.82 13.77
N ASN A 82 13.62 -1.94 14.27
CA ASN A 82 14.30 -2.07 15.53
C ASN A 82 13.44 -1.49 16.66
N PRO A 83 12.93 -2.32 17.60
CA PRO A 83 12.02 -1.86 18.65
C PRO A 83 12.66 -0.85 19.59
N GLN A 84 13.96 -0.98 19.90
CA GLN A 84 14.66 -0.05 20.77
C GLN A 84 14.74 1.35 20.15
N LEU A 85 15.03 1.43 18.85
CA LEU A 85 15.08 2.72 18.14
C LEU A 85 13.68 3.35 18.05
N LEU A 86 12.63 2.56 17.83
CA LEU A 86 11.26 3.06 17.85
C LEU A 86 10.86 3.58 19.24
N ASP A 87 11.29 2.92 20.31
CA ASP A 87 11.04 3.37 21.68
C ASP A 87 11.82 4.65 22.00
N GLU A 88 13.10 4.73 21.60
CA GLU A 88 13.91 5.96 21.71
C GLU A 88 13.21 7.15 21.03
N MET A 89 12.66 6.94 19.82
CA MET A 89 11.90 7.97 19.10
C MET A 89 10.62 8.39 19.86
N ARG A 90 9.85 7.43 20.39
CA ARG A 90 8.64 7.72 21.19
C ARG A 90 8.97 8.55 22.44
N GLU A 91 10.03 8.17 23.17
CA GLU A 91 10.46 8.90 24.38
C GLU A 91 10.95 10.31 24.03
N ALA A 92 11.77 10.46 22.98
CA ALA A 92 12.25 11.76 22.54
C ALA A 92 11.10 12.69 22.10
N MET A 93 10.13 12.16 21.34
CA MET A 93 8.94 12.93 20.96
C MET A 93 8.19 13.42 22.19
N ALA A 94 7.95 12.57 23.19
CA ALA A 94 7.23 12.95 24.40
C ALA A 94 8.00 13.99 25.23
N LYS A 95 9.34 13.82 25.35
CA LYS A 95 10.23 14.77 26.04
C LYS A 95 10.22 16.14 25.37
N GLY A 96 10.25 16.19 24.04
CA GLY A 96 10.20 17.44 23.28
C GLY A 96 8.85 18.16 23.31
N HIS A 97 7.78 17.50 23.80
CA HIS A 97 6.45 18.07 23.90
C HIS A 97 5.88 18.01 25.33
N PRO A 98 6.55 18.63 26.32
CA PRO A 98 6.22 18.48 27.77
C PRO A 98 4.83 19.00 28.13
N ASN A 99 4.22 19.84 27.31
CA ASN A 99 2.89 20.40 27.52
C ASN A 99 1.75 19.52 26.95
N MET A 100 2.10 18.38 26.32
CA MET A 100 1.14 17.43 25.77
C MET A 100 1.05 16.17 26.61
N ASN A 101 -0.06 15.44 26.50
CA ASN A 101 -0.15 14.13 27.13
C ASN A 101 0.89 13.19 26.52
N PRO A 102 1.84 12.67 27.33
CA PRO A 102 2.94 11.83 26.83
C PRO A 102 2.44 10.54 26.15
N ASP A 103 1.37 9.93 26.67
CA ASP A 103 0.83 8.70 26.08
C ASP A 103 0.24 8.95 24.70
N MET A 104 -0.37 10.14 24.49
CA MET A 104 -0.88 10.53 23.19
C MET A 104 0.27 10.73 22.19
N VAL A 105 1.37 11.36 22.62
CA VAL A 105 2.54 11.59 21.77
C VAL A 105 3.21 10.26 21.42
N LYS A 106 3.51 9.43 22.43
CA LYS A 106 4.13 8.09 22.25
C LYS A 106 3.25 7.18 21.38
N GLY A 107 1.93 7.22 21.58
CA GLY A 107 0.96 6.43 20.81
C GLY A 107 0.76 6.89 19.36
N CYS A 108 1.49 7.92 18.88
CA CYS A 108 1.33 8.41 17.50
C CYS A 108 1.81 7.41 16.45
N PHE A 109 2.71 6.48 16.78
CA PHE A 109 3.14 5.37 15.92
C PHE A 109 2.15 4.21 15.87
N ARG A 110 1.08 4.24 16.71
CA ARG A 110 0.06 3.18 16.80
C ARG A 110 0.64 1.80 17.14
N ASP A 111 1.78 1.77 17.84
CA ASP A 111 2.52 0.56 18.20
C ASP A 111 2.86 -0.33 16.98
N ALA A 112 2.94 0.29 15.79
CA ALA A 112 3.37 -0.42 14.59
C ALA A 112 4.79 -0.95 14.78
N PRO A 113 5.02 -2.27 14.59
CA PRO A 113 6.33 -2.87 14.82
C PRO A 113 7.36 -2.58 13.71
N THR A 114 6.89 -2.06 12.58
CA THR A 114 7.73 -1.61 11.47
C THR A 114 7.25 -0.22 11.05
N MET A 115 8.16 0.75 11.07
CA MET A 115 7.88 2.12 10.64
C MET A 115 8.67 2.46 9.39
N VAL A 116 8.00 3.07 8.42
CA VAL A 116 8.61 3.64 7.23
C VAL A 116 8.53 5.15 7.33
N PHE A 117 9.68 5.79 7.19
CA PHE A 117 9.85 7.24 7.16
C PHE A 117 10.14 7.66 5.74
N ILE A 118 9.34 8.58 5.21
CA ILE A 118 9.44 9.08 3.84
C ILE A 118 9.79 10.56 3.92
N ALA A 119 10.95 10.92 3.37
CA ALA A 119 11.38 12.29 3.20
C ALA A 119 11.19 12.73 1.75
N ARG A 120 11.02 14.03 1.56
CA ARG A 120 10.85 14.68 0.25
C ARG A 120 11.98 15.66 -0.02
N ASP A 121 12.26 15.91 -1.28
CA ASP A 121 13.04 17.07 -1.72
C ASP A 121 12.13 18.30 -1.79
N PRO A 122 12.22 19.28 -0.86
CA PRO A 122 11.37 20.47 -0.85
C PRO A 122 11.67 21.44 -2.02
N ALA A 123 12.81 21.30 -2.69
CA ALA A 123 13.13 22.09 -3.87
C ALA A 123 12.32 21.70 -5.11
N TYR A 124 11.60 20.56 -5.05
CA TYR A 124 10.73 20.09 -6.12
C TYR A 124 9.25 20.17 -5.70
N ASP A 125 8.48 21.02 -6.37
CA ASP A 125 7.09 21.34 -6.01
C ASP A 125 6.16 20.13 -5.93
N PHE A 126 6.40 19.09 -6.74
CA PHE A 126 5.57 17.88 -6.76
C PHE A 126 6.02 16.78 -5.81
N SER A 127 7.11 16.97 -5.07
CA SER A 127 7.70 15.95 -4.20
C SER A 127 6.72 15.42 -3.14
N ALA A 128 5.84 16.26 -2.60
CA ALA A 128 4.82 15.82 -1.64
C ALA A 128 3.77 14.88 -2.28
N TYR A 129 3.39 15.13 -3.54
CA TYR A 129 2.51 14.24 -4.29
C TYR A 129 3.20 12.91 -4.60
N ASP A 130 4.47 12.96 -5.02
CA ASP A 130 5.29 11.78 -5.29
C ASP A 130 5.40 10.88 -4.04
N CYS A 131 5.63 11.47 -2.86
CA CYS A 131 5.63 10.75 -1.58
C CYS A 131 4.27 10.10 -1.27
N GLY A 132 3.15 10.78 -1.58
CA GLY A 132 1.81 10.23 -1.39
C GLY A 132 1.53 9.04 -2.32
N LEU A 133 1.91 9.13 -3.59
CA LEU A 133 1.77 8.05 -4.58
C LEU A 133 2.62 6.84 -4.20
N LEU A 134 3.86 7.06 -3.79
CA LEU A 134 4.75 6.02 -3.27
C LEU A 134 4.13 5.33 -2.06
N ALA A 135 3.63 6.10 -1.09
CA ALA A 135 2.99 5.55 0.11
C ALA A 135 1.74 4.72 -0.23
N GLU A 136 0.89 5.17 -1.17
CA GLU A 136 -0.32 4.44 -1.55
C GLU A 136 0.02 3.11 -2.21
N ASN A 137 1.01 3.05 -3.12
CA ASN A 137 1.47 1.78 -3.68
C ASN A 137 1.95 0.82 -2.60
N MET A 138 2.70 1.32 -1.59
CA MET A 138 3.14 0.49 -0.47
C MET A 138 1.97 -0.03 0.36
N VAL A 139 0.98 0.79 0.68
CA VAL A 139 -0.14 0.34 1.54
C VAL A 139 -1.10 -0.61 0.81
N LEU A 140 -1.24 -0.48 -0.52
CA LEU A 140 -2.02 -1.41 -1.33
C LEU A 140 -1.32 -2.76 -1.46
N SER A 141 -0.03 -2.77 -1.78
CA SER A 141 0.75 -4.00 -1.89
C SER A 141 0.83 -4.73 -0.54
N ALA A 142 1.03 -4.00 0.56
CA ALA A 142 1.00 -4.57 1.90
C ALA A 142 -0.34 -5.29 2.18
N TRP A 143 -1.46 -4.61 1.90
CA TRP A 143 -2.80 -5.18 2.13
C TRP A 143 -3.04 -6.46 1.32
N SER A 144 -2.61 -6.49 0.06
CA SER A 144 -2.73 -7.69 -0.79
C SER A 144 -1.92 -8.89 -0.27
N MET A 145 -0.93 -8.65 0.59
CA MET A 145 -0.09 -9.67 1.23
C MET A 145 -0.47 -9.93 2.70
N GLY A 146 -1.63 -9.44 3.17
CA GLY A 146 -2.07 -9.62 4.54
C GLY A 146 -1.34 -8.76 5.58
N VAL A 147 -0.58 -7.76 5.14
CA VAL A 147 0.10 -6.79 6.01
C VAL A 147 -0.78 -5.55 6.16
N GLY A 148 -1.11 -5.21 7.40
CA GLY A 148 -1.82 -3.98 7.74
C GLY A 148 -0.92 -2.76 7.71
N SER A 149 -1.51 -1.60 7.42
CA SER A 149 -0.76 -0.34 7.40
C SER A 149 -1.61 0.85 7.82
N ILE A 150 -0.92 1.94 8.16
CA ILE A 150 -1.54 3.25 8.41
C ILE A 150 -0.58 4.37 8.01
N CYS A 151 -1.08 5.34 7.23
CA CYS A 151 -0.37 6.60 6.97
C CYS A 151 -0.54 7.55 8.17
N LEU A 152 0.56 8.14 8.62
CA LEU A 152 0.67 8.91 9.86
C LEU A 152 1.36 10.25 9.59
N GLY A 153 0.62 11.35 9.72
CA GLY A 153 1.18 12.71 9.66
C GLY A 153 1.63 13.24 11.02
N SER A 154 0.99 12.81 12.13
CA SER A 154 1.34 13.31 13.46
C SER A 154 2.79 13.05 13.87
N PRO A 155 3.39 11.87 13.59
CA PRO A 155 4.79 11.63 13.92
C PRO A 155 5.75 12.61 13.24
N VAL A 156 5.45 13.04 12.02
CA VAL A 156 6.27 14.03 11.30
C VAL A 156 6.43 15.28 12.17
N ARG A 157 5.33 15.88 12.62
CA ARG A 157 5.36 17.07 13.49
C ARG A 157 6.12 16.82 14.78
N PHE A 158 5.80 15.72 15.48
CA PHE A 158 6.43 15.43 16.77
C PHE A 158 7.93 15.15 16.65
N LEU A 159 8.39 14.65 15.54
CA LEU A 159 9.80 14.40 15.27
C LEU A 159 10.54 15.68 14.83
N THR A 160 9.93 16.53 14.02
CA THR A 160 10.59 17.69 13.40
C THR A 160 10.50 18.97 14.24
N ASP A 161 9.48 19.11 15.08
CA ASP A 161 9.21 20.32 15.86
C ASP A 161 9.95 20.36 17.21
N ASN A 162 10.97 19.49 17.42
CA ASN A 162 11.73 19.50 18.66
C ASN A 162 13.18 19.00 18.50
N ASP A 163 14.08 19.59 19.27
CA ASP A 163 15.51 19.31 19.23
C ASP A 163 15.88 17.93 19.83
N GLU A 164 15.06 17.36 20.71
CA GLU A 164 15.27 16.05 21.32
C GLU A 164 15.25 14.93 20.28
N CYS A 165 14.51 15.10 19.21
CA CYS A 165 14.41 14.12 18.12
C CYS A 165 15.51 14.28 17.06
N LYS A 166 16.19 15.42 17.01
CA LYS A 166 17.18 15.71 15.98
C LYS A 166 18.23 14.61 15.79
N PRO A 167 18.90 14.07 16.85
CA PRO A 167 19.88 13.00 16.69
C PRO A 167 19.27 11.71 16.09
N LEU A 168 17.99 11.46 16.35
CA LEU A 168 17.27 10.28 15.85
C LEU A 168 16.87 10.46 14.39
N ILE A 169 16.50 11.67 13.97
CA ILE A 169 16.27 12.02 12.57
C ILE A 169 17.59 11.94 11.79
N ASP A 170 18.69 12.51 12.33
CA ASP A 170 20.01 12.45 11.72
C ASP A 170 20.46 10.98 11.52
N LYS A 171 20.12 10.08 12.47
CA LYS A 171 20.39 8.64 12.38
C LYS A 171 19.65 7.95 11.24
N LEU A 172 18.51 8.50 10.76
CA LEU A 172 17.83 7.98 9.58
C LEU A 172 18.64 8.21 8.30
N GLY A 173 19.55 9.19 8.29
CA GLY A 173 20.52 9.40 7.22
C GLY A 173 19.86 9.81 5.89
N PHE A 174 18.88 10.70 5.93
CA PHE A 174 18.37 11.35 4.74
C PHE A 174 19.41 12.30 4.15
N SER A 175 19.39 12.49 2.84
CA SER A 175 20.27 13.44 2.15
C SER A 175 20.05 14.87 2.66
N GLU A 176 21.09 15.68 2.60
CA GLU A 176 21.03 17.09 2.99
C GLU A 176 19.93 17.82 2.20
N GLY A 177 19.13 18.59 2.88
CA GLY A 177 18.00 19.33 2.30
C GLY A 177 16.68 18.53 2.22
N TYR A 178 16.71 17.22 2.43
CA TYR A 178 15.45 16.45 2.46
C TYR A 178 14.71 16.67 3.79
N GLU A 179 13.40 16.71 3.70
CA GLU A 179 12.50 16.92 4.83
C GLU A 179 11.57 15.72 5.04
N LEU A 180 11.41 15.28 6.28
CA LEU A 180 10.44 14.23 6.62
C LEU A 180 9.03 14.70 6.23
N SER A 181 8.34 13.92 5.41
CA SER A 181 7.04 14.26 4.82
C SER A 181 5.89 13.38 5.31
N LEU A 182 6.14 12.09 5.46
CA LEU A 182 5.13 11.11 5.85
C LEU A 182 5.76 9.96 6.59
N CYS A 183 5.03 9.42 7.57
CA CYS A 183 5.35 8.13 8.17
C CYS A 183 4.27 7.10 7.84
N VAL A 184 4.65 5.85 7.65
CA VAL A 184 3.72 4.74 7.47
C VAL A 184 4.07 3.63 8.44
N GLY A 185 3.10 3.25 9.28
CA GLY A 185 3.22 2.09 10.16
C GLY A 185 2.76 0.82 9.44
N PHE A 186 3.52 -0.27 9.58
CA PHE A 186 3.22 -1.58 9.04
C PHE A 186 3.30 -2.66 10.12
N GLY A 187 2.50 -3.71 9.97
CA GLY A 187 2.49 -4.88 10.85
C GLY A 187 1.37 -5.83 10.51
N TYR A 188 1.38 -7.01 11.09
CA TYR A 188 0.28 -7.96 10.92
C TYR A 188 -0.93 -7.48 11.73
N PRO A 189 -2.15 -7.38 11.11
CA PRO A 189 -3.32 -6.83 11.79
C PRO A 189 -3.73 -7.63 13.03
N ASP A 190 -4.09 -6.95 14.11
CA ASP A 190 -4.77 -7.49 15.30
C ASP A 190 -6.13 -6.81 15.52
N GLU A 191 -6.72 -6.32 14.45
CA GLU A 191 -8.07 -5.75 14.40
C GLU A 191 -8.67 -5.89 13.00
N THR A 192 -10.01 -5.82 12.92
CA THR A 192 -10.75 -5.79 11.67
C THR A 192 -11.68 -4.57 11.66
N PRO A 193 -11.19 -3.38 11.34
CA PRO A 193 -11.98 -2.16 11.39
C PRO A 193 -13.01 -2.12 10.25
N ALA A 194 -14.23 -1.66 10.57
CA ALA A 194 -15.27 -1.45 9.57
C ALA A 194 -14.90 -0.37 8.55
N ALA A 195 -15.43 -0.52 7.34
CA ALA A 195 -15.31 0.50 6.31
C ALA A 195 -16.01 1.80 6.74
N LYS A 196 -15.34 2.93 6.57
CA LYS A 196 -15.98 4.24 6.77
C LYS A 196 -16.65 4.69 5.47
N PRO A 197 -17.80 5.37 5.51
CA PRO A 197 -18.48 5.88 4.33
C PRO A 197 -17.59 6.86 3.57
N ARG A 198 -17.79 6.92 2.25
CA ARG A 198 -17.17 7.91 1.36
C ARG A 198 -18.26 8.78 0.77
N ASP A 199 -17.98 10.07 0.70
CA ASP A 199 -18.91 11.06 0.14
C ASP A 199 -18.76 11.12 -1.38
N TRP A 200 -19.60 10.37 -2.07
CA TRP A 200 -19.66 10.37 -3.53
C TRP A 200 -20.18 11.69 -4.09
N GLY A 201 -20.90 12.50 -3.30
CA GLY A 201 -21.39 13.81 -3.71
C GLY A 201 -20.29 14.84 -4.04
N LYS A 202 -19.02 14.53 -3.66
CA LYS A 202 -17.83 15.32 -4.02
C LYS A 202 -17.27 15.01 -5.42
N VAL A 203 -17.82 14.00 -6.11
CA VAL A 203 -17.41 13.63 -7.47
C VAL A 203 -18.48 14.08 -8.44
N LYS A 204 -18.09 14.82 -9.47
CA LYS A 204 -19.00 15.33 -10.50
C LYS A 204 -18.36 15.20 -11.88
N TYR A 205 -19.16 14.81 -12.86
CA TYR A 205 -18.82 15.03 -14.26
C TYR A 205 -19.13 16.48 -14.61
N VAL A 206 -18.28 17.08 -15.40
CA VAL A 206 -18.47 18.44 -15.95
C VAL A 206 -18.58 18.28 -17.46
N ASP A 207 -19.76 18.58 -18.00
CA ASP A 207 -20.11 18.49 -19.43
C ASP A 207 -19.92 19.85 -20.12
#